data_f90775d87b86d7682a8e5e5da0c4afd0
#
_entry.id   f90775d87b86d7682a8e5e5da0c4afd0
#
_cell.length_a   1.000
_cell.length_b   1.000
_cell.length_c   1.000
_cell.angle_alpha   90.00
_cell.angle_beta   90.00
_cell.angle_gamma   90.00
#
_symmetry.space_group_name_H-M   'P 1'
#
loop_
_entity.id
_entity.type
_entity.pdbx_description
1 polymer ?
#
loop_
_entity_poly.entity_id
_entity_poly.type
_entity_poly.pdbx_seq_one_letter_code
_entity_poly.pdbx_strand_id
1 'polypeptide(L)'
;KMKNIRLIFISNIKRNRGVVILSVLGGFILCFFIFFIGSYAADSLKSKIKIGIIDYDDSILSENFKSYLVRDLDYELIEHHSFDYLSKLLIDKDISVIIETPEGFYEKFASGGVEKLIITSTDDFENAAFTEAYMNSYLASVHMLSVSSGGNEEAFTRYLDEYGQSKNPVRKAMAFDTEPKKFKEKEGFRNSVGFYLMIAFALAMVISFIIADDRRTGIYNRIAVTPVKAV
;
A
#
# COMPACT_ATOMS: atom_id res chain seq x y z
N LYS A 1 24.03 39.25 -24.83
CA LYS A 1 24.74 38.05 -24.28
C LYS A 1 23.87 36.77 -24.32
N MET A 2 22.62 36.81 -23.88
CA MET A 2 21.74 35.65 -23.87
C MET A 2 21.35 35.09 -25.26
N LYS A 3 21.21 35.96 -26.27
CA LYS A 3 20.82 35.57 -27.64
C LYS A 3 21.84 34.63 -28.30
N ASN A 4 23.14 34.87 -28.07
CA ASN A 4 24.23 34.07 -28.63
C ASN A 4 24.36 32.70 -27.94
N ILE A 5 24.12 32.63 -26.62
CA ILE A 5 24.08 31.34 -25.88
C ILE A 5 22.95 30.43 -26.40
N ARG A 6 21.77 31.03 -26.66
CA ARG A 6 20.64 30.31 -27.21
C ARG A 6 20.91 29.75 -28.62
N LEU A 7 21.60 30.52 -29.47
CA LEU A 7 21.98 30.08 -30.83
C LEU A 7 22.99 28.93 -30.79
N ILE A 8 23.99 28.99 -29.90
CA ILE A 8 24.97 27.94 -29.72
C ILE A 8 24.30 26.65 -29.21
N PHE A 9 23.41 26.78 -28.23
CA PHE A 9 22.64 25.64 -27.68
C PHE A 9 21.79 24.96 -28.75
N ILE A 10 21.04 25.76 -29.54
CA ILE A 10 20.20 25.22 -30.63
C ILE A 10 21.06 24.55 -31.70
N SER A 11 22.21 25.14 -32.05
CA SER A 11 23.16 24.56 -33.02
C SER A 11 23.71 23.23 -32.55
N ASN A 12 24.05 23.09 -31.25
CA ASN A 12 24.54 21.84 -30.68
C ASN A 12 23.47 20.74 -30.65
N ILE A 13 22.24 21.10 -30.30
CA ILE A 13 21.11 20.16 -30.37
C ILE A 13 20.90 19.70 -31.82
N LYS A 14 20.94 20.59 -32.80
CA LYS A 14 20.81 20.26 -34.22
C LYS A 14 21.94 19.35 -34.71
N ARG A 15 23.17 19.57 -34.28
CA ARG A 15 24.33 18.77 -34.65
C ARG A 15 24.24 17.35 -34.04
N ASN A 16 23.81 17.25 -32.80
CA ASN A 16 23.72 16.00 -32.04
C ASN A 16 22.28 15.46 -31.94
N ARG A 17 21.42 15.86 -32.88
CA ARG A 17 19.97 15.50 -32.85
C ARG A 17 19.72 14.00 -32.64
N GLY A 18 20.52 13.13 -33.23
CA GLY A 18 20.40 11.68 -33.06
C GLY A 18 20.61 11.22 -31.61
N VAL A 19 21.66 11.75 -30.97
CA VAL A 19 21.97 11.42 -29.55
C VAL A 19 20.87 11.97 -28.63
N VAL A 20 20.40 13.19 -28.88
CA VAL A 20 19.32 13.81 -28.09
C VAL A 20 18.02 13.02 -28.24
N ILE A 21 17.64 12.67 -29.47
CA ILE A 21 16.44 11.87 -29.72
C ILE A 21 16.56 10.48 -29.08
N LEU A 22 17.71 9.83 -29.25
CA LEU A 22 17.95 8.50 -28.68
C LEU A 22 17.92 8.53 -27.14
N SER A 23 18.48 9.57 -26.50
CA SER A 23 18.46 9.72 -25.04
C SER A 23 17.04 9.97 -24.52
N VAL A 24 16.27 10.82 -25.20
CA VAL A 24 14.87 11.09 -24.82
C VAL A 24 14.01 9.85 -25.02
N LEU A 25 14.11 9.18 -26.18
CA LEU A 25 13.39 7.92 -26.45
C LEU A 25 13.81 6.81 -25.48
N GLY A 26 15.11 6.67 -25.23
CA GLY A 26 15.62 5.68 -24.25
C GLY A 26 15.11 5.92 -22.84
N GLY A 27 15.06 7.19 -22.42
CA GLY A 27 14.46 7.60 -21.15
C GLY A 27 12.96 7.25 -21.08
N PHE A 28 12.20 7.53 -22.13
CA PHE A 28 10.79 7.15 -22.20
C PHE A 28 10.57 5.65 -22.17
N ILE A 29 11.36 4.90 -22.93
CA ILE A 29 11.29 3.42 -22.96
C ILE A 29 11.61 2.86 -21.57
N LEU A 30 12.65 3.35 -20.91
CA LEU A 30 13.03 2.93 -19.56
C LEU A 30 11.91 3.22 -18.55
N CYS A 31 11.34 4.41 -18.59
CA CYS A 31 10.21 4.81 -17.76
C CYS A 31 8.99 3.91 -17.99
N PHE A 32 8.69 3.62 -19.25
CA PHE A 32 7.59 2.73 -19.60
C PHE A 32 7.82 1.30 -19.07
N PHE A 33 9.04 0.78 -19.19
CA PHE A 33 9.39 -0.53 -18.64
C PHE A 33 9.27 -0.59 -17.12
N ILE A 34 9.79 0.42 -16.41
CA ILE A 34 9.68 0.49 -14.95
C ILE A 34 8.23 0.61 -14.50
N PHE A 35 7.43 1.40 -15.20
CA PHE A 35 6.00 1.51 -14.92
C PHE A 35 5.27 0.18 -15.14
N PHE A 36 5.57 -0.51 -16.24
CA PHE A 36 4.93 -1.78 -16.58
C PHE A 36 5.32 -2.89 -15.62
N ILE A 37 6.62 -3.01 -15.30
CA ILE A 37 7.14 -3.98 -14.33
C ILE A 37 6.60 -3.65 -12.93
N GLY A 38 6.60 -2.38 -12.53
CA GLY A 38 6.06 -1.95 -11.25
C GLY A 38 4.56 -2.20 -11.10
N SER A 39 3.80 -1.97 -12.16
CA SER A 39 2.35 -2.28 -12.20
C SER A 39 2.10 -3.79 -12.13
N TYR A 40 2.87 -4.59 -12.85
CA TYR A 40 2.76 -6.05 -12.85
C TYR A 40 3.19 -6.66 -11.52
N ALA A 41 4.27 -6.14 -10.94
CA ALA A 41 4.75 -6.55 -9.61
C ALA A 41 3.77 -6.15 -8.51
N ALA A 42 3.14 -4.98 -8.60
CA ALA A 42 2.14 -4.54 -7.62
C ALA A 42 0.88 -5.41 -7.61
N ASP A 43 0.45 -5.95 -8.76
CA ASP A 43 -0.67 -6.87 -8.83
C ASP A 43 -0.31 -8.29 -8.37
N SER A 44 0.93 -8.74 -8.60
CA SER A 44 1.41 -10.04 -8.10
C SER A 44 1.83 -9.99 -6.62
N LEU A 45 2.10 -8.82 -6.06
CA LEU A 45 2.40 -8.60 -4.63
C LEU A 45 1.15 -8.39 -3.77
N LYS A 46 -0.05 -8.46 -4.33
CA LYS A 46 -1.29 -8.63 -3.56
C LYS A 46 -1.40 -10.08 -3.06
N SER A 47 -0.36 -10.56 -2.36
CA SER A 47 -0.54 -11.71 -1.49
C SER A 47 -1.57 -11.32 -0.45
N LYS A 48 -2.65 -12.11 -0.32
CA LYS A 48 -3.60 -11.95 0.76
C LYS A 48 -2.81 -11.92 2.06
N ILE A 49 -3.18 -11.01 2.96
CA ILE A 49 -2.57 -10.98 4.29
C ILE A 49 -2.94 -12.29 4.97
N LYS A 50 -1.93 -13.07 5.36
CA LYS A 50 -2.11 -14.32 6.07
C LYS A 50 -2.11 -14.07 7.55
N ILE A 51 -3.12 -14.59 8.24
CA ILE A 51 -3.31 -14.44 9.67
C ILE A 51 -3.41 -15.81 10.31
N GLY A 52 -2.68 -16.02 11.40
CA GLY A 52 -2.82 -17.17 12.27
C GLY A 52 -3.99 -16.97 13.24
N ILE A 53 -4.84 -17.98 13.42
CA ILE A 53 -5.93 -17.96 14.39
C ILE A 53 -5.79 -19.13 15.34
N ILE A 54 -5.92 -18.82 16.64
CA ILE A 54 -6.12 -19.77 17.71
C ILE A 54 -7.49 -19.50 18.32
N ASP A 55 -8.39 -20.43 18.13
CA ASP A 55 -9.75 -20.32 18.66
C ASP A 55 -9.90 -21.27 19.86
N TYR A 56 -10.07 -20.68 21.06
CA TYR A 56 -10.33 -21.42 22.29
C TYR A 56 -11.81 -21.43 22.66
N ASP A 57 -12.64 -20.64 21.96
CA ASP A 57 -14.07 -20.48 22.26
C ASP A 57 -14.95 -21.45 21.43
N ASP A 58 -14.54 -21.69 20.20
CA ASP A 58 -15.23 -22.57 19.23
C ASP A 58 -16.75 -22.32 19.17
N SER A 59 -17.12 -21.05 19.18
CA SER A 59 -18.51 -20.58 19.24
C SER A 59 -19.01 -20.02 17.92
N ILE A 60 -20.33 -19.79 17.87
CA ILE A 60 -20.97 -19.07 16.75
C ILE A 60 -20.36 -17.67 16.53
N LEU A 61 -19.92 -16.98 17.60
CA LEU A 61 -19.31 -15.67 17.51
C LEU A 61 -17.90 -15.75 16.91
N SER A 62 -17.10 -16.73 17.34
CA SER A 62 -15.76 -16.94 16.80
C SER A 62 -15.81 -17.34 15.32
N GLU A 63 -16.76 -18.19 14.90
CA GLU A 63 -17.00 -18.53 13.51
C GLU A 63 -17.45 -17.32 12.66
N ASN A 64 -18.34 -16.48 13.23
CA ASN A 64 -18.76 -15.24 12.57
C ASN A 64 -17.57 -14.28 12.39
N PHE A 65 -16.69 -14.19 13.39
CA PHE A 65 -15.47 -13.40 13.32
C PHE A 65 -14.51 -13.92 12.25
N LYS A 66 -14.24 -15.22 12.17
CA LYS A 66 -13.45 -15.84 11.11
C LYS A 66 -14.02 -15.53 9.72
N SER A 67 -15.32 -15.68 9.59
CA SER A 67 -16.04 -15.34 8.35
C SER A 67 -15.90 -13.86 7.97
N TYR A 68 -15.92 -12.96 8.95
CA TYR A 68 -15.69 -11.54 8.74
C TYR A 68 -14.29 -11.26 8.19
N LEU A 69 -13.25 -11.88 8.76
CA LEU A 69 -11.86 -11.71 8.31
C LEU A 69 -11.67 -12.17 6.85
N VAL A 70 -12.24 -13.32 6.50
CA VAL A 70 -12.12 -13.86 5.13
C VAL A 70 -12.93 -13.06 4.12
N ARG A 71 -14.22 -12.84 4.42
CA ARG A 71 -15.17 -12.29 3.45
C ARG A 71 -15.00 -10.79 3.26
N ASP A 72 -14.73 -10.07 4.34
CA ASP A 72 -14.81 -8.61 4.34
C ASP A 72 -13.44 -7.95 4.26
N LEU A 73 -12.41 -8.61 4.79
CA LEU A 73 -11.03 -8.12 4.77
C LEU A 73 -10.16 -8.86 3.75
N ASP A 74 -10.69 -9.92 3.11
CA ASP A 74 -9.98 -10.74 2.13
C ASP A 74 -8.67 -11.35 2.70
N TYR A 75 -8.69 -11.70 4.00
CA TYR A 75 -7.56 -12.33 4.67
C TYR A 75 -7.55 -13.85 4.41
N GLU A 76 -6.35 -14.42 4.38
CA GLU A 76 -6.15 -15.88 4.36
C GLU A 76 -5.88 -16.35 5.79
N LEU A 77 -6.73 -17.23 6.32
CA LEU A 77 -6.63 -17.71 7.68
C LEU A 77 -5.87 -19.02 7.73
N ILE A 78 -4.97 -19.15 8.71
CA ILE A 78 -4.28 -20.37 9.09
C ILE A 78 -4.71 -20.70 10.51
N GLU A 79 -5.63 -21.65 10.64
CA GLU A 79 -6.13 -22.09 11.95
C GLU A 79 -5.22 -23.18 12.52
N HIS A 80 -4.78 -23.01 13.75
CA HIS A 80 -3.98 -24.01 14.45
C HIS A 80 -4.07 -23.81 15.96
N HIS A 81 -4.16 -24.90 16.72
CA HIS A 81 -4.29 -24.85 18.18
C HIS A 81 -2.96 -24.60 18.92
N SER A 82 -1.82 -24.72 18.24
CA SER A 82 -0.51 -24.52 18.87
C SER A 82 0.02 -23.13 18.57
N PHE A 83 0.18 -22.34 19.62
CA PHE A 83 0.84 -21.05 19.56
C PHE A 83 2.29 -21.15 19.04
N ASP A 84 3.03 -22.18 19.48
CA ASP A 84 4.42 -22.39 19.04
C ASP A 84 4.55 -22.59 17.53
N TYR A 85 3.59 -23.27 16.93
CA TYR A 85 3.56 -23.46 15.47
C TYR A 85 3.32 -22.14 14.74
N LEU A 86 2.29 -21.39 15.15
CA LEU A 86 1.99 -20.10 14.54
C LEU A 86 3.07 -19.06 14.79
N SER A 87 3.72 -19.10 15.97
CA SER A 87 4.86 -18.22 16.28
C SER A 87 6.03 -18.42 15.33
N LYS A 88 6.31 -19.67 14.92
CA LYS A 88 7.33 -19.95 13.91
C LYS A 88 6.96 -19.34 12.57
N LEU A 89 5.71 -19.53 12.11
CA LEU A 89 5.23 -18.93 10.87
C LEU A 89 5.28 -17.39 10.93
N LEU A 90 5.03 -16.80 12.11
CA LEU A 90 5.11 -15.37 12.32
C LEU A 90 6.56 -14.86 12.25
N ILE A 91 7.51 -15.58 12.83
CA ILE A 91 8.96 -15.27 12.77
C ILE A 91 9.47 -15.43 11.34
N ASP A 92 9.03 -16.47 10.63
CA ASP A 92 9.40 -16.75 9.24
C ASP A 92 8.71 -15.79 8.24
N LYS A 93 7.79 -14.93 8.75
CA LYS A 93 7.00 -13.97 7.98
C LYS A 93 6.02 -14.61 6.98
N ASP A 94 5.65 -15.85 7.23
CA ASP A 94 4.62 -16.56 6.46
C ASP A 94 3.21 -16.08 6.84
N ILE A 95 3.04 -15.58 8.08
CA ILE A 95 1.85 -14.87 8.57
C ILE A 95 2.25 -13.51 9.15
N SER A 96 1.32 -12.57 9.14
CA SER A 96 1.55 -11.20 9.62
C SER A 96 1.17 -10.98 11.07
N VAL A 97 0.14 -11.71 11.53
CA VAL A 97 -0.45 -11.53 12.86
C VAL A 97 -0.99 -12.87 13.36
N ILE A 98 -0.95 -13.10 14.67
CA ILE A 98 -1.68 -14.18 15.34
C ILE A 98 -2.81 -13.54 16.14
N ILE A 99 -4.02 -14.08 16.02
CA ILE A 99 -5.20 -13.67 16.78
C ILE A 99 -5.64 -14.85 17.63
N GLU A 100 -5.81 -14.63 18.92
CA GLU A 100 -6.30 -15.63 19.85
C GLU A 100 -7.68 -15.21 20.37
N THR A 101 -8.67 -16.08 20.19
CA THR A 101 -10.01 -15.94 20.75
C THR A 101 -10.04 -16.65 22.10
N PRO A 102 -10.23 -15.93 23.22
CA PRO A 102 -10.21 -16.54 24.55
C PRO A 102 -11.46 -17.42 24.78
N GLU A 103 -11.34 -18.37 25.68
CA GLU A 103 -12.46 -19.18 26.16
C GLU A 103 -13.53 -18.30 26.80
N GLY A 104 -14.80 -18.58 26.56
CA GLY A 104 -15.94 -17.79 27.06
C GLY A 104 -16.18 -16.47 26.33
N PHE A 105 -15.59 -16.30 25.15
CA PHE A 105 -15.74 -15.10 24.34
C PHE A 105 -17.21 -14.82 23.97
N TYR A 106 -17.94 -15.86 23.55
CA TYR A 106 -19.37 -15.76 23.25
C TYR A 106 -20.21 -15.39 24.48
N GLU A 107 -20.04 -16.12 25.60
CA GLU A 107 -20.83 -15.93 26.80
C GLU A 107 -20.68 -14.52 27.36
N LYS A 108 -19.47 -13.95 27.26
CA LYS A 108 -19.21 -12.59 27.70
C LYS A 108 -20.03 -11.58 26.91
N PHE A 109 -20.07 -11.72 25.59
CA PHE A 109 -20.89 -10.84 24.75
C PHE A 109 -22.38 -11.12 24.94
N ALA A 110 -22.81 -12.37 25.03
CA ALA A 110 -24.20 -12.73 25.24
C ALA A 110 -24.75 -12.13 26.56
N SER A 111 -23.90 -12.00 27.59
CA SER A 111 -24.24 -11.36 28.85
C SER A 111 -24.17 -9.83 28.86
N GLY A 112 -23.89 -9.20 27.73
CA GLY A 112 -23.75 -7.73 27.63
C GLY A 112 -22.37 -7.19 27.99
N GLY A 113 -21.42 -8.08 28.28
CA GLY A 113 -20.01 -7.70 28.54
C GLY A 113 -19.20 -7.49 27.25
N VAL A 114 -17.93 -7.22 27.44
CA VAL A 114 -16.95 -7.09 26.35
C VAL A 114 -15.75 -7.96 26.69
N GLU A 115 -15.27 -8.70 25.71
CA GLU A 115 -14.01 -9.44 25.80
C GLU A 115 -13.06 -8.98 24.72
N LYS A 116 -11.75 -9.07 24.99
CA LYS A 116 -10.72 -8.64 24.06
C LYS A 116 -10.10 -9.85 23.38
N LEU A 117 -9.81 -9.71 22.09
CA LEU A 117 -8.97 -10.64 21.37
C LEU A 117 -7.49 -10.33 21.66
N ILE A 118 -6.67 -11.35 21.75
CA ILE A 118 -5.24 -11.21 21.95
C ILE A 118 -4.59 -11.18 20.58
N ILE A 119 -3.76 -10.14 20.33
CA ILE A 119 -3.06 -9.96 19.06
C ILE A 119 -1.57 -10.07 19.32
N THR A 120 -0.92 -10.96 18.61
CA THR A 120 0.54 -11.09 18.61
C THR A 120 1.07 -10.81 17.21
N SER A 121 2.00 -9.86 17.09
CA SER A 121 2.65 -9.50 15.83
C SER A 121 4.15 -9.33 16.03
N THR A 122 4.90 -9.36 14.94
CA THR A 122 6.30 -8.92 14.89
C THR A 122 6.37 -7.43 14.60
N ASP A 123 7.56 -6.94 14.22
CA ASP A 123 7.84 -5.53 13.93
C ASP A 123 7.07 -4.95 12.71
N ASP A 124 6.21 -5.72 12.06
CA ASP A 124 5.30 -5.25 11.02
C ASP A 124 4.11 -4.48 11.63
N PHE A 125 4.45 -3.33 12.19
CA PHE A 125 3.52 -2.47 12.92
C PHE A 125 2.32 -2.01 12.08
N GLU A 126 2.50 -1.88 10.76
CA GLU A 126 1.45 -1.35 9.88
C GLU A 126 0.29 -2.35 9.74
N ASN A 127 0.59 -3.61 9.42
CA ASN A 127 -0.44 -4.66 9.28
C ASN A 127 -1.11 -4.99 10.63
N ALA A 128 -0.34 -4.99 11.72
CA ALA A 128 -0.88 -5.21 13.05
C ALA A 128 -1.86 -4.10 13.47
N ALA A 129 -1.50 -2.83 13.28
CA ALA A 129 -2.34 -1.69 13.64
C ALA A 129 -3.65 -1.66 12.83
N PHE A 130 -3.58 -1.98 11.52
CA PHE A 130 -4.79 -2.09 10.70
C PHE A 130 -5.68 -3.24 11.16
N THR A 131 -5.11 -4.41 11.41
CA THR A 131 -5.85 -5.58 11.90
C THR A 131 -6.52 -5.26 13.24
N GLU A 132 -5.80 -4.67 14.19
CA GLU A 132 -6.36 -4.24 15.47
C GLU A 132 -7.52 -3.25 15.32
N ALA A 133 -7.39 -2.25 14.44
CA ALA A 133 -8.45 -1.29 14.19
C ALA A 133 -9.72 -1.95 13.62
N TYR A 134 -9.58 -2.89 12.69
CA TYR A 134 -10.71 -3.65 12.14
C TYR A 134 -11.36 -4.55 13.18
N MET A 135 -10.56 -5.23 14.01
CA MET A 135 -11.07 -6.07 15.09
C MET A 135 -11.84 -5.25 16.11
N ASN A 136 -11.29 -4.11 16.56
CA ASN A 136 -11.98 -3.22 17.48
C ASN A 136 -13.31 -2.69 16.90
N SER A 137 -13.37 -2.41 15.60
CA SER A 137 -14.59 -2.03 14.91
C SER A 137 -15.61 -3.16 14.86
N TYR A 138 -15.19 -4.40 14.60
CA TYR A 138 -16.04 -5.57 14.64
C TYR A 138 -16.58 -5.82 16.04
N LEU A 139 -15.73 -5.82 17.06
CA LEU A 139 -16.11 -6.04 18.46
C LEU A 139 -17.07 -4.96 18.95
N ALA A 140 -16.87 -3.71 18.57
CA ALA A 140 -17.81 -2.62 18.89
C ALA A 140 -19.19 -2.88 18.27
N SER A 141 -19.24 -3.36 17.03
CA SER A 141 -20.51 -3.71 16.36
C SER A 141 -21.20 -4.88 17.06
N VAL A 142 -20.47 -5.94 17.42
CA VAL A 142 -20.98 -7.09 18.16
C VAL A 142 -21.50 -6.66 19.55
N HIS A 143 -20.76 -5.80 20.24
CA HIS A 143 -21.23 -5.27 21.53
C HIS A 143 -22.53 -4.47 21.40
N MET A 144 -22.70 -3.68 20.35
CA MET A 144 -23.97 -3.00 20.09
C MET A 144 -25.13 -3.98 19.88
N LEU A 145 -24.91 -5.10 19.18
CA LEU A 145 -25.90 -6.16 19.01
C LEU A 145 -26.23 -6.83 20.35
N SER A 146 -25.22 -7.10 21.16
CA SER A 146 -25.39 -7.64 22.51
C SER A 146 -26.25 -6.74 23.39
N VAL A 147 -25.94 -5.45 23.46
CA VAL A 147 -26.72 -4.47 24.22
C VAL A 147 -28.17 -4.39 23.68
N SER A 148 -28.33 -4.44 22.35
CA SER A 148 -29.66 -4.40 21.71
C SER A 148 -30.49 -5.63 21.98
N SER A 149 -29.87 -6.80 22.27
CA SER A 149 -30.57 -8.03 22.65
C SER A 149 -31.12 -8.00 24.08
N GLY A 150 -30.67 -7.05 24.89
CA GLY A 150 -31.11 -6.89 26.29
C GLY A 150 -30.76 -8.10 27.17
N GLY A 151 -29.70 -8.85 26.85
CA GLY A 151 -29.31 -10.08 27.57
C GLY A 151 -30.12 -11.33 27.15
N ASN A 152 -30.91 -11.23 26.07
CA ASN A 152 -31.57 -12.41 25.50
C ASN A 152 -30.65 -13.07 24.49
N GLU A 153 -30.19 -14.28 24.81
CA GLU A 153 -29.25 -15.06 24.02
C GLU A 153 -29.79 -15.41 22.63
N GLU A 154 -31.08 -15.83 22.55
CA GLU A 154 -31.70 -16.13 21.25
C GLU A 154 -31.78 -14.91 20.34
N ALA A 155 -32.10 -13.74 20.90
CA ALA A 155 -32.12 -12.49 20.16
C ALA A 155 -30.72 -12.09 19.71
N PHE A 156 -29.71 -12.27 20.57
CA PHE A 156 -28.31 -11.99 20.23
C PHE A 156 -27.82 -12.87 19.09
N THR A 157 -28.05 -14.17 19.18
CA THR A 157 -27.66 -15.14 18.11
C THR A 157 -28.33 -14.76 16.78
N ARG A 158 -29.62 -14.44 16.79
CA ARG A 158 -30.32 -14.02 15.58
C ARG A 158 -29.74 -12.73 14.99
N TYR A 159 -29.46 -11.72 15.81
CA TYR A 159 -28.86 -10.47 15.36
C TYR A 159 -27.45 -10.69 14.82
N LEU A 160 -26.69 -11.61 15.40
CA LEU A 160 -25.36 -11.97 14.93
C LEU A 160 -25.42 -12.65 13.55
N ASP A 161 -26.37 -13.54 13.34
CA ASP A 161 -26.60 -14.19 12.06
C ASP A 161 -27.02 -13.19 10.98
N GLU A 162 -27.98 -12.32 11.29
CA GLU A 162 -28.40 -11.26 10.38
C GLU A 162 -27.25 -10.31 10.04
N TYR A 163 -26.40 -9.95 11.02
CA TYR A 163 -25.20 -9.15 10.82
C TYR A 163 -24.18 -9.86 9.94
N GLY A 164 -23.98 -11.17 10.16
CA GLY A 164 -23.10 -12.00 9.35
C GLY A 164 -23.54 -12.10 7.89
N GLN A 165 -24.85 -12.18 7.62
CA GLN A 165 -25.38 -12.32 6.27
C GLN A 165 -25.58 -10.99 5.55
N SER A 166 -25.72 -9.89 6.27
CA SER A 166 -25.96 -8.57 5.65
C SER A 166 -24.70 -8.05 4.99
N LYS A 167 -24.80 -7.68 3.72
CA LYS A 167 -23.82 -6.78 3.07
C LYS A 167 -24.00 -5.38 3.69
N ASN A 168 -23.41 -5.18 4.85
CA ASN A 168 -23.76 -4.08 5.73
C ASN A 168 -23.32 -2.72 5.14
N PRO A 169 -24.22 -1.77 4.81
CA PRO A 169 -23.87 -0.43 4.38
C PRO A 169 -23.13 0.37 5.47
N VAL A 170 -23.25 -0.02 6.75
CA VAL A 170 -22.49 0.56 7.88
C VAL A 170 -20.98 0.34 7.75
N ARG A 171 -20.54 -0.70 7.04
CA ARG A 171 -19.13 -0.92 6.71
C ARG A 171 -18.52 0.19 5.88
N LYS A 172 -19.31 0.89 5.06
CA LYS A 172 -18.82 2.05 4.29
C LYS A 172 -18.69 3.32 5.12
N ALA A 173 -19.39 3.42 6.24
CA ALA A 173 -19.42 4.62 7.06
C ALA A 173 -18.39 4.61 8.21
N MET A 174 -17.97 3.41 8.70
CA MET A 174 -16.94 3.27 9.74
C MET A 174 -15.55 2.91 9.18
N ALA A 175 -15.44 2.35 7.98
CA ALA A 175 -14.19 2.44 7.27
C ALA A 175 -13.90 3.93 7.14
N PHE A 176 -12.92 4.45 7.92
CA PHE A 176 -12.29 5.70 7.62
C PHE A 176 -12.38 5.89 6.12
N ASP A 177 -12.79 7.06 5.65
CA ASP A 177 -13.06 7.42 4.25
C ASP A 177 -11.83 7.16 3.33
N THR A 178 -11.26 5.99 3.47
CA THR A 178 -10.33 5.29 2.60
C THR A 178 -11.17 4.57 1.56
N GLU A 179 -11.99 5.38 0.83
CA GLU A 179 -12.46 4.86 -0.45
C GLU A 179 -11.22 4.34 -1.19
N PRO A 180 -11.23 3.08 -1.65
CA PRO A 180 -10.12 2.56 -2.46
C PRO A 180 -9.83 3.45 -3.67
N LYS A 181 -10.76 4.30 -4.07
CA LYS A 181 -10.56 5.38 -5.05
C LYS A 181 -9.62 6.49 -4.55
N LYS A 182 -9.79 7.00 -3.32
CA LYS A 182 -8.92 8.07 -2.79
C LYS A 182 -7.50 7.55 -2.48
N PHE A 183 -7.38 6.29 -2.09
CA PHE A 183 -6.07 5.67 -1.90
C PHE A 183 -5.38 5.45 -3.26
N LYS A 184 -6.10 4.96 -4.27
CA LYS A 184 -5.59 4.86 -5.65
C LYS A 184 -5.23 6.23 -6.25
N GLU A 185 -6.01 7.28 -5.95
CA GLU A 185 -5.66 8.65 -6.37
C GLU A 185 -4.41 9.18 -5.68
N LYS A 186 -4.25 8.95 -4.37
CA LYS A 186 -3.01 9.33 -3.64
C LYS A 186 -1.80 8.52 -4.08
N GLU A 187 -1.93 7.23 -4.31
CA GLU A 187 -0.86 6.42 -4.90
C GLU A 187 -0.56 6.84 -6.33
N GLY A 188 -1.57 7.08 -7.14
CA GLY A 188 -1.41 7.62 -8.49
C GLY A 188 -0.69 8.97 -8.49
N PHE A 189 -1.03 9.87 -7.56
CA PHE A 189 -0.35 11.15 -7.40
C PHE A 189 1.11 10.98 -6.93
N ARG A 190 1.36 10.14 -5.92
CA ARG A 190 2.72 9.85 -5.43
C ARG A 190 3.61 9.24 -6.52
N ASN A 191 3.06 8.30 -7.29
CA ASN A 191 3.76 7.68 -8.41
C ASN A 191 3.99 8.69 -9.55
N SER A 192 3.05 9.59 -9.81
CA SER A 192 3.20 10.66 -10.79
C SER A 192 4.31 11.63 -10.40
N VAL A 193 4.43 12.03 -9.14
CA VAL A 193 5.53 12.89 -8.65
C VAL A 193 6.88 12.19 -8.80
N GLY A 194 6.97 10.89 -8.47
CA GLY A 194 8.18 10.09 -8.71
C GLY A 194 8.56 10.03 -10.19
N PHE A 195 7.60 9.93 -11.07
CA PHE A 195 7.77 9.93 -12.52
C PHE A 195 8.31 11.27 -13.03
N TYR A 196 7.75 12.40 -12.55
CA TYR A 196 8.22 13.74 -12.87
C TYR A 196 9.68 13.96 -12.43
N LEU A 197 10.03 13.53 -11.22
CA LEU A 197 11.40 13.61 -10.72
C LEU A 197 12.36 12.78 -11.60
N MET A 198 11.98 11.58 -12.00
CA MET A 198 12.79 10.73 -12.87
C MET A 198 13.02 11.34 -14.24
N ILE A 199 12.01 11.95 -14.86
CA ILE A 199 12.14 12.69 -16.12
C ILE A 199 13.07 13.88 -15.94
N ALA A 200 12.95 14.63 -14.85
CA ALA A 200 13.82 15.77 -14.56
C ALA A 200 15.29 15.33 -14.40
N PHE A 201 15.55 14.23 -13.71
CA PHE A 201 16.89 13.65 -13.59
C PHE A 201 17.45 13.18 -14.93
N ALA A 202 16.66 12.51 -15.76
CA ALA A 202 17.07 12.08 -17.10
C ALA A 202 17.44 13.25 -17.98
N LEU A 203 16.65 14.32 -17.97
CA LEU A 203 16.96 15.57 -18.70
C LEU A 203 18.23 16.23 -18.17
N ALA A 204 18.44 16.28 -16.85
CA ALA A 204 19.65 16.82 -16.26
C ALA A 204 20.90 16.04 -16.67
N MET A 205 20.82 14.71 -16.73
CA MET A 205 21.91 13.86 -17.23
C MET A 205 22.25 14.13 -18.68
N VAL A 206 21.24 14.26 -19.55
CA VAL A 206 21.45 14.55 -20.99
C VAL A 206 22.13 15.92 -21.16
N ILE A 207 21.67 16.94 -20.43
CA ILE A 207 22.27 18.29 -20.47
C ILE A 207 23.71 18.23 -19.97
N SER A 208 23.97 17.55 -18.87
CA SER A 208 25.32 17.37 -18.30
C SER A 208 26.26 16.68 -19.28
N PHE A 209 25.78 15.65 -19.97
CA PHE A 209 26.57 14.96 -21.00
C PHE A 209 26.92 15.86 -22.18
N ILE A 210 25.97 16.66 -22.66
CA ILE A 210 26.21 17.62 -23.75
C ILE A 210 27.26 18.66 -23.32
N ILE A 211 27.18 19.18 -22.09
CA ILE A 211 28.15 20.15 -21.56
C ILE A 211 29.54 19.50 -21.41
N ALA A 212 29.61 18.28 -20.94
CA ALA A 212 30.88 17.55 -20.79
C ALA A 212 31.53 17.28 -22.15
N ASP A 213 30.76 16.90 -23.16
CA ASP A 213 31.25 16.66 -24.51
C ASP A 213 31.76 17.95 -25.17
N ASP A 214 31.03 19.07 -25.02
CA ASP A 214 31.45 20.36 -25.48
C ASP A 214 32.77 20.84 -24.79
N ARG A 215 32.97 20.51 -23.52
CA ARG A 215 34.25 20.77 -22.82
C ARG A 215 35.37 19.89 -23.36
N ARG A 216 35.11 18.59 -23.58
CA ARG A 216 36.08 17.64 -24.11
C ARG A 216 36.54 17.98 -25.54
N THR A 217 35.63 18.48 -26.38
CA THR A 217 35.92 18.87 -27.77
C THR A 217 36.57 20.24 -27.87
N GLY A 218 36.86 20.92 -26.76
CA GLY A 218 37.54 22.20 -26.72
C GLY A 218 36.77 23.38 -27.33
N ILE A 219 35.43 23.22 -27.50
CA ILE A 219 34.58 24.27 -28.07
C ILE A 219 34.64 25.54 -27.22
N TYR A 220 34.68 25.40 -25.90
CA TYR A 220 34.81 26.53 -24.98
C TYR A 220 36.13 27.29 -25.17
N ASN A 221 37.23 26.59 -25.43
CA ASN A 221 38.52 27.20 -25.69
C ASN A 221 38.52 27.97 -27.00
N ARG A 222 37.86 27.47 -28.04
CA ARG A 222 37.70 28.15 -29.33
C ARG A 222 36.82 29.39 -29.22
N ILE A 223 35.78 29.36 -28.41
CA ILE A 223 34.91 30.52 -28.15
C ILE A 223 35.67 31.60 -27.36
N ALA A 224 36.49 31.21 -26.38
CA ALA A 224 37.29 32.15 -25.59
C ALA A 224 38.35 32.89 -26.39
N VAL A 225 38.85 32.25 -27.44
CA VAL A 225 39.93 32.84 -28.33
C VAL A 225 39.33 33.65 -29.48
N THR A 226 38.04 33.48 -29.81
CA THR A 226 37.40 34.28 -30.86
C THR A 226 37.07 35.67 -30.30
N PRO A 227 37.53 36.77 -30.94
CA PRO A 227 37.21 38.13 -30.52
C PRO A 227 35.74 38.41 -30.86
N VAL A 228 34.84 37.97 -30.00
CA VAL A 228 33.43 38.34 -30.09
C VAL A 228 33.30 39.74 -29.52
N LYS A 229 33.20 40.75 -30.41
CA LYS A 229 32.87 42.10 -29.98
C LYS A 229 31.61 42.07 -29.14
N ALA A 230 31.71 42.49 -27.88
CA ALA A 230 30.56 42.75 -27.06
C ALA A 230 29.77 43.89 -27.72
N VAL A 231 28.59 43.59 -28.26
CA VAL A 231 27.60 44.55 -28.69
C VAL A 231 26.64 44.79 -27.53
#